data_624e2f2a87597384de027e597dcdbd3f
#
_entry.id   624e2f2a87597384de027e597dcdbd3f
#
_cell.length_a   1.000
_cell.length_b   1.000
_cell.length_c   1.000
_cell.angle_alpha   90.00
_cell.angle_beta   90.00
_cell.angle_gamma   90.00
#
_symmetry.space_group_name_H-M   'P 1'
#
loop_
_entity.id
_entity.type
_entity.pdbx_description
1 polymer ?
#
loop_
_entity_poly.entity_id
_entity_poly.type
_entity_poly.pdbx_seq_one_letter_code
_entity_poly.pdbx_strand_id
1 'polypeptide(L)'
;WLTGNLVRNLDPDDAAAPELYSKLGDLHRENNSTAEAVAAYALAARTLNHHRSTQNIETLWHLLLALETTELERLAGDANSYELRGWIELARVYLEGESNIRSQLNAIERWRSIWIRHTASRILPSDLAALQSLWDRRPRKIALLLPSQQPAGIAIQEGFFSAYYESLQISQEVPTVSTFDTTSLVSIEAVYQQAVESGADLIIGPLTKSLVNQLAEKESLPVPTLALNYADAAEKSPKNLYQFGLAPADEISQLLDLAWARDYRRAALIAPESPDYDRLRSAFSTGWQDRGGNVVSLATYGETNDYSFVIKNLMAIDASEQRLENLRSLLPRNSIEFIPRRRRDIDYILLIANPRQARLIKPTLAFYYAGDVPVFALPSVFDGSHRSTDNRDLEGIWFADAPWLLEDSNLKQKIDSQLRAAQSSSQRLRALGVDSFRLYPRLNQMTRRADVAIAGATGTLTLSEAGRIHRNLLFAQFRNGIVTRSGVESTLSVSD
;
A
#
# COMPACT_ATOMS: atom_id res chain seq x y z
N TRP A 1 -37.05 15.58 7.70
CA TRP A 1 -37.84 16.68 7.08
C TRP A 1 -38.01 17.86 8.03
N LEU A 2 -38.36 17.63 9.29
CA LEU A 2 -38.53 18.70 10.32
C LEU A 2 -37.19 19.36 10.68
N THR A 3 -36.10 18.61 10.80
CA THR A 3 -34.77 19.12 11.12
C THR A 3 -34.17 19.98 10.00
N GLY A 4 -34.38 19.63 8.72
CA GLY A 4 -33.86 20.38 7.58
C GLY A 4 -34.49 21.77 7.41
N ASN A 5 -35.76 21.94 7.76
CA ASN A 5 -36.44 23.24 7.70
C ASN A 5 -36.14 24.16 8.88
N LEU A 6 -35.95 23.61 10.08
CA LEU A 6 -35.54 24.37 11.27
C LEU A 6 -34.13 24.97 11.09
N VAL A 7 -33.21 24.21 10.52
CA VAL A 7 -31.80 24.61 10.33
C VAL A 7 -31.64 25.66 9.23
N ARG A 8 -32.48 25.63 8.17
CA ARG A 8 -32.42 26.63 7.08
C ARG A 8 -32.79 28.04 7.51
N ASN A 9 -33.54 28.16 8.60
CA ASN A 9 -34.03 29.45 9.14
C ASN A 9 -33.29 29.88 10.43
N LEU A 10 -32.28 29.13 10.88
CA LEU A 10 -31.49 29.52 12.04
C LEU A 10 -30.54 30.66 11.67
N ASP A 11 -30.52 31.70 12.47
CA ASP A 11 -29.49 32.71 12.42
C ASP A 11 -28.15 32.02 12.80
N PRO A 12 -27.12 32.03 11.91
CA PRO A 12 -25.84 31.44 12.22
C PRO A 12 -25.16 32.00 13.49
N ASP A 13 -25.56 33.17 13.94
CA ASP A 13 -25.02 33.84 15.12
C ASP A 13 -25.83 33.53 16.40
N ASP A 14 -26.90 32.73 16.32
CA ASP A 14 -27.65 32.24 17.49
C ASP A 14 -26.77 31.32 18.35
N ALA A 15 -26.82 31.50 19.66
CA ALA A 15 -26.09 30.72 20.65
C ALA A 15 -26.39 29.21 20.59
N ALA A 16 -27.60 28.82 20.15
CA ALA A 16 -28.01 27.42 19.98
C ALA A 16 -27.58 26.81 18.62
N ALA A 17 -27.22 27.63 17.64
CA ALA A 17 -26.90 27.17 16.28
C ALA A 17 -25.77 26.13 16.23
N PRO A 18 -24.63 26.27 16.93
CA PRO A 18 -23.54 25.32 16.88
C PRO A 18 -23.92 23.91 17.35
N GLU A 19 -24.77 23.82 18.41
CA GLU A 19 -25.25 22.55 18.91
C GLU A 19 -26.22 21.87 17.94
N LEU A 20 -27.07 22.63 17.31
CA LEU A 20 -28.03 22.12 16.32
C LEU A 20 -27.32 21.65 15.06
N TYR A 21 -26.34 22.40 14.57
CA TYR A 21 -25.49 21.97 13.43
C TYR A 21 -24.65 20.72 13.77
N SER A 22 -24.14 20.61 15.00
CA SER A 22 -23.43 19.40 15.46
C SER A 22 -24.36 18.18 15.43
N LYS A 23 -25.56 18.28 15.98
CA LYS A 23 -26.57 17.19 15.96
C LYS A 23 -27.01 16.85 14.53
N LEU A 24 -27.14 17.84 13.66
CA LEU A 24 -27.43 17.61 12.25
C LEU A 24 -26.32 16.86 11.56
N GLY A 25 -25.05 17.19 11.84
CA GLY A 25 -23.88 16.46 11.36
C GLY A 25 -23.88 15.00 11.82
N ASP A 26 -24.21 14.75 13.11
CA ASP A 26 -24.33 13.39 13.64
C ASP A 26 -25.42 12.58 12.89
N LEU A 27 -26.59 13.18 12.64
CA LEU A 27 -27.67 12.53 11.90
C LEU A 27 -27.30 12.23 10.43
N HIS A 28 -26.65 13.16 9.76
CA HIS A 28 -26.19 12.93 8.38
C HIS A 28 -25.14 11.82 8.31
N ARG A 29 -24.23 11.76 9.28
CA ARG A 29 -23.24 10.69 9.39
C ARG A 29 -23.89 9.32 9.61
N GLU A 30 -24.87 9.21 10.51
CA GLU A 30 -25.63 7.99 10.75
C GLU A 30 -26.41 7.51 9.50
N ASN A 31 -26.81 8.45 8.66
CA ASN A 31 -27.49 8.17 7.38
C ASN A 31 -26.52 7.99 6.19
N ASN A 32 -25.21 7.90 6.42
CA ASN A 32 -24.17 7.81 5.40
C ASN A 32 -24.18 8.97 4.37
N SER A 33 -24.69 10.13 4.77
CA SER A 33 -24.72 11.36 3.94
C SER A 33 -23.50 12.22 4.25
N THR A 34 -22.31 11.81 3.76
CA THR A 34 -21.02 12.40 4.16
C THR A 34 -20.89 13.87 3.78
N ALA A 35 -21.34 14.26 2.58
CA ALA A 35 -21.28 15.64 2.11
C ALA A 35 -22.07 16.60 2.99
N GLU A 36 -23.30 16.22 3.36
CA GLU A 36 -24.17 16.98 4.23
C GLU A 36 -23.63 17.01 5.67
N ALA A 37 -23.04 15.92 6.15
CA ALA A 37 -22.39 15.87 7.45
C ALA A 37 -21.19 16.84 7.52
N VAL A 38 -20.32 16.85 6.50
CA VAL A 38 -19.20 17.79 6.37
C VAL A 38 -19.68 19.24 6.41
N ALA A 39 -20.73 19.58 5.64
CA ALA A 39 -21.28 20.92 5.60
C ALA A 39 -21.86 21.34 6.98
N ALA A 40 -22.57 20.46 7.66
CA ALA A 40 -23.12 20.70 8.98
C ALA A 40 -22.04 20.90 10.05
N TYR A 41 -21.04 20.05 10.10
CA TYR A 41 -19.93 20.20 11.04
C TYR A 41 -19.07 21.44 10.76
N ALA A 42 -18.90 21.85 9.49
CA ALA A 42 -18.21 23.09 9.14
C ALA A 42 -18.93 24.31 9.70
N LEU A 43 -20.26 24.32 9.68
CA LEU A 43 -21.07 25.37 10.32
C LEU A 43 -20.98 25.32 11.85
N ALA A 44 -21.03 24.11 12.44
CA ALA A 44 -20.88 23.93 13.89
C ALA A 44 -19.51 24.39 14.40
N ALA A 45 -18.44 24.24 13.58
CA ALA A 45 -17.08 24.63 13.93
C ALA A 45 -16.85 26.16 13.97
N ARG A 46 -17.72 26.99 13.38
CA ARG A 46 -17.55 28.46 13.36
C ARG A 46 -17.47 29.08 14.76
N THR A 47 -18.12 28.50 15.74
CA THR A 47 -18.19 29.02 17.10
C THR A 47 -17.21 28.30 18.01
N LEU A 48 -16.03 28.89 18.24
CA LEU A 48 -14.94 28.30 19.01
C LEU A 48 -15.20 28.18 20.52
N ASN A 49 -16.16 28.94 21.04
CA ASN A 49 -16.48 28.91 22.47
C ASN A 49 -17.50 27.82 22.85
N HIS A 50 -17.97 27.04 21.91
CA HIS A 50 -18.90 25.94 22.17
C HIS A 50 -18.12 24.72 22.72
N HIS A 51 -18.69 24.06 23.72
CA HIS A 51 -18.05 22.92 24.41
C HIS A 51 -17.71 21.72 23.50
N ARG A 52 -18.37 21.59 22.33
CA ARG A 52 -18.12 20.57 21.31
C ARG A 52 -17.26 21.05 20.14
N SER A 53 -16.75 22.28 20.17
CA SER A 53 -16.08 22.85 19.01
C SER A 53 -14.85 22.02 18.58
N THR A 54 -14.02 21.59 19.52
CA THR A 54 -12.86 20.73 19.24
C THR A 54 -13.29 19.37 18.67
N GLN A 55 -14.30 18.74 19.26
CA GLN A 55 -14.81 17.45 18.77
C GLN A 55 -15.40 17.58 17.37
N ASN A 56 -16.14 18.66 17.08
CA ASN A 56 -16.68 18.92 15.74
C ASN A 56 -15.57 19.13 14.71
N ILE A 57 -14.50 19.84 15.08
CA ILE A 57 -13.32 20.04 14.24
C ILE A 57 -12.64 18.70 13.91
N GLU A 58 -12.43 17.85 14.90
CA GLU A 58 -11.81 16.54 14.68
C GLU A 58 -12.70 15.63 13.81
N THR A 59 -14.00 15.57 14.10
CA THR A 59 -14.93 14.76 13.30
C THR A 59 -15.00 15.26 11.85
N LEU A 60 -15.11 16.56 11.64
CA LEU A 60 -15.08 17.17 10.31
C LEU A 60 -13.80 16.83 9.57
N TRP A 61 -12.65 16.95 10.25
CA TRP A 61 -11.34 16.67 9.69
C TRP A 61 -11.22 15.22 9.21
N HIS A 62 -11.58 14.27 10.05
CA HIS A 62 -11.57 12.86 9.69
C HIS A 62 -12.53 12.51 8.54
N LEU A 63 -13.71 13.12 8.50
CA LEU A 63 -14.63 12.94 7.38
C LEU A 63 -14.05 13.46 6.06
N LEU A 64 -13.38 14.61 6.08
CA LEU A 64 -12.76 15.17 4.88
C LEU A 64 -11.59 14.31 4.38
N LEU A 65 -10.77 13.77 5.30
CA LEU A 65 -9.65 12.90 4.93
C LEU A 65 -10.09 11.52 4.41
N ALA A 66 -11.30 11.09 4.75
CA ALA A 66 -11.87 9.83 4.26
C ALA A 66 -12.49 9.94 2.85
N LEU A 67 -12.62 11.17 2.31
CA LEU A 67 -13.18 11.38 0.98
C LEU A 67 -12.14 11.15 -0.13
N GLU A 68 -12.57 10.54 -1.23
CA GLU A 68 -11.76 10.47 -2.44
C GLU A 68 -11.50 11.87 -3.04
N THR A 69 -10.39 12.04 -3.73
CA THR A 69 -10.01 13.32 -4.37
C THR A 69 -11.11 13.86 -5.28
N THR A 70 -11.76 13.01 -6.06
CA THR A 70 -12.89 13.37 -6.94
C THR A 70 -14.10 13.91 -6.16
N GLU A 71 -14.35 13.36 -4.98
CA GLU A 71 -15.45 13.81 -4.14
C GLU A 71 -15.12 15.11 -3.42
N LEU A 72 -13.87 15.29 -2.98
CA LEU A 72 -13.39 16.56 -2.46
C LEU A 72 -13.48 17.67 -3.51
N GLU A 73 -13.15 17.40 -4.77
CA GLU A 73 -13.29 18.37 -5.87
C GLU A 73 -14.76 18.72 -6.13
N ARG A 74 -15.64 17.74 -6.13
CA ARG A 74 -17.08 17.98 -6.25
C ARG A 74 -17.62 18.84 -5.11
N LEU A 75 -17.26 18.52 -3.88
CA LEU A 75 -17.64 19.32 -2.69
C LEU A 75 -17.08 20.74 -2.75
N ALA A 76 -15.87 20.93 -3.27
CA ALA A 76 -15.27 22.25 -3.48
C ALA A 76 -16.07 23.09 -4.46
N GLY A 77 -16.59 22.47 -5.55
CA GLY A 77 -17.47 23.12 -6.52
C GLY A 77 -18.83 23.55 -5.92
N ASP A 78 -19.39 22.72 -5.04
CA ASP A 78 -20.70 22.92 -4.43
C ASP A 78 -20.65 23.80 -3.15
N ALA A 79 -19.44 24.07 -2.63
CA ALA A 79 -19.25 24.79 -1.37
C ALA A 79 -19.68 26.27 -1.47
N ASN A 80 -20.73 26.63 -0.71
CA ASN A 80 -21.31 27.97 -0.72
C ASN A 80 -20.85 28.85 0.46
N SER A 81 -20.17 28.28 1.49
CA SER A 81 -19.71 29.02 2.65
C SER A 81 -18.19 29.18 2.70
N TYR A 82 -17.74 30.29 3.26
CA TYR A 82 -16.32 30.55 3.50
C TYR A 82 -15.66 29.45 4.35
N GLU A 83 -16.34 29.02 5.41
CA GLU A 83 -15.84 27.97 6.31
C GLU A 83 -15.70 26.63 5.59
N LEU A 84 -16.71 26.18 4.88
CA LEU A 84 -16.66 24.90 4.16
C LEU A 84 -15.56 24.89 3.10
N ARG A 85 -15.43 25.97 2.32
CA ARG A 85 -14.35 26.09 1.33
C ARG A 85 -12.98 26.03 1.96
N GLY A 86 -12.76 26.72 3.08
CA GLY A 86 -11.49 26.73 3.77
C GLY A 86 -11.14 25.35 4.33
N TRP A 87 -12.10 24.62 4.87
CA TRP A 87 -11.89 23.24 5.33
C TRP A 87 -11.52 22.28 4.20
N ILE A 88 -12.21 22.33 3.07
CA ILE A 88 -11.93 21.49 1.90
C ILE A 88 -10.54 21.82 1.34
N GLU A 89 -10.20 23.10 1.23
CA GLU A 89 -8.87 23.52 0.75
C GLU A 89 -7.76 23.08 1.68
N LEU A 90 -7.98 23.15 3.01
CA LEU A 90 -7.03 22.65 4.00
C LEU A 90 -6.79 21.15 3.87
N ALA A 91 -7.87 20.37 3.66
CA ALA A 91 -7.76 18.93 3.44
C ALA A 91 -6.99 18.61 2.15
N ARG A 92 -7.27 19.31 1.05
CA ARG A 92 -6.53 19.16 -0.21
C ARG A 92 -5.05 19.46 -0.04
N VAL A 93 -4.70 20.57 0.58
CA VAL A 93 -3.32 20.98 0.87
C VAL A 93 -2.61 19.93 1.73
N TYR A 94 -3.29 19.32 2.69
CA TYR A 94 -2.73 18.25 3.51
C TYR A 94 -2.48 16.99 2.71
N LEU A 95 -3.46 16.54 1.92
CA LEU A 95 -3.38 15.32 1.11
C LEU A 95 -2.33 15.44 -0.01
N GLU A 96 -2.23 16.59 -0.68
CA GLU A 96 -1.22 16.84 -1.72
C GLU A 96 0.22 16.82 -1.16
N GLY A 97 0.41 17.18 0.11
CA GLY A 97 1.71 17.24 0.77
C GLY A 97 2.12 15.97 1.52
N GLU A 98 1.33 14.90 1.49
CA GLU A 98 1.43 13.72 2.38
C GLU A 98 2.81 13.10 2.52
N SER A 99 3.63 13.15 1.49
CA SER A 99 4.94 12.50 1.50
C SER A 99 6.04 13.27 2.26
N ASN A 100 5.85 14.55 2.57
CA ASN A 100 6.88 15.39 3.20
C ASN A 100 6.29 16.36 4.23
N ILE A 101 6.61 16.17 5.53
CA ILE A 101 6.09 17.01 6.63
C ILE A 101 6.42 18.49 6.41
N ARG A 102 7.63 18.84 5.92
CA ARG A 102 7.99 20.24 5.71
C ARG A 102 7.15 20.89 4.61
N SER A 103 6.88 20.16 3.53
CA SER A 103 5.95 20.62 2.50
C SER A 103 4.56 20.87 3.05
N GLN A 104 4.05 19.95 3.87
CA GLN A 104 2.76 20.11 4.54
C GLN A 104 2.74 21.34 5.46
N LEU A 105 3.75 21.52 6.29
CA LEU A 105 3.86 22.70 7.16
C LEU A 105 3.87 24.00 6.36
N ASN A 106 4.71 24.09 5.32
CA ASN A 106 4.77 25.26 4.44
C ASN A 106 3.42 25.53 3.74
N ALA A 107 2.72 24.47 3.33
CA ALA A 107 1.42 24.58 2.68
C ALA A 107 0.31 25.02 3.66
N ILE A 108 0.34 24.53 4.91
CA ILE A 108 -0.56 24.95 5.98
C ILE A 108 -0.31 26.44 6.34
N GLU A 109 0.96 26.87 6.42
CA GLU A 109 1.31 28.27 6.67
C GLU A 109 0.80 29.20 5.56
N ARG A 110 0.96 28.80 4.30
CA ARG A 110 0.39 29.53 3.14
C ARG A 110 -1.12 29.56 3.21
N TRP A 111 -1.77 28.44 3.50
CA TRP A 111 -3.21 28.37 3.67
C TRP A 111 -3.68 29.33 4.78
N ARG A 112 -3.03 29.34 5.95
CA ARG A 112 -3.32 30.26 7.05
C ARG A 112 -3.21 31.73 6.66
N SER A 113 -2.26 32.07 5.80
CA SER A 113 -2.10 33.46 5.32
C SER A 113 -3.25 33.91 4.41
N ILE A 114 -3.88 33.00 3.70
CA ILE A 114 -5.03 33.24 2.82
C ILE A 114 -6.32 33.25 3.63
N TRP A 115 -6.47 32.28 4.54
CA TRP A 115 -7.69 32.01 5.30
C TRP A 115 -7.65 32.56 6.75
N ILE A 116 -7.20 33.80 6.92
CA ILE A 116 -6.89 34.42 8.23
C ILE A 116 -8.08 34.37 9.20
N ARG A 117 -9.31 34.52 8.71
CA ARG A 117 -10.52 34.56 9.54
C ARG A 117 -11.18 33.19 9.72
N HIS A 118 -10.63 32.16 9.11
CA HIS A 118 -11.17 30.80 9.17
C HIS A 118 -10.94 30.17 10.55
N THR A 119 -11.87 29.34 10.99
CA THR A 119 -11.81 28.65 12.29
C THR A 119 -10.51 27.86 12.45
N ALA A 120 -10.10 27.08 11.44
CA ALA A 120 -8.88 26.31 11.48
C ALA A 120 -7.59 27.15 11.53
N SER A 121 -7.63 28.44 11.20
CA SER A 121 -6.48 29.32 11.40
C SER A 121 -6.20 29.61 12.88
N ARG A 122 -7.22 29.47 13.74
CA ARG A 122 -7.11 29.65 15.19
C ARG A 122 -6.90 28.34 15.93
N ILE A 123 -7.65 27.30 15.55
CA ILE A 123 -7.56 25.95 16.14
C ILE A 123 -7.42 24.95 15.01
N LEU A 124 -6.22 24.44 14.82
CA LEU A 124 -5.93 23.37 13.87
C LEU A 124 -6.49 22.02 14.40
N PRO A 125 -6.93 21.12 13.52
CA PRO A 125 -7.08 19.72 13.86
C PRO A 125 -5.84 19.15 14.54
N SER A 126 -6.01 18.18 15.44
CA SER A 126 -4.93 17.63 16.25
C SER A 126 -3.80 17.07 15.42
N ASP A 127 -4.11 16.43 14.29
CA ASP A 127 -3.12 15.88 13.35
C ASP A 127 -2.23 16.97 12.77
N LEU A 128 -2.81 18.08 12.34
CA LEU A 128 -2.05 19.21 11.79
C LEU A 128 -1.26 19.95 12.88
N ALA A 129 -1.84 20.11 14.07
CA ALA A 129 -1.13 20.71 15.20
C ALA A 129 0.08 19.86 15.65
N ALA A 130 -0.02 18.53 15.53
CA ALA A 130 1.07 17.63 15.86
C ALA A 130 2.24 17.70 14.87
N LEU A 131 2.03 18.08 13.59
CA LEU A 131 3.08 18.10 12.57
C LEU A 131 4.28 18.97 12.96
N GLN A 132 4.06 20.13 13.54
CA GLN A 132 5.15 21.02 13.99
C GLN A 132 5.97 20.32 15.08
N SER A 133 5.33 19.71 16.07
CA SER A 133 6.01 18.98 17.15
C SER A 133 6.78 17.76 16.63
N LEU A 134 6.26 17.08 15.61
CA LEU A 134 6.98 15.97 14.93
C LEU A 134 8.22 16.49 14.21
N TRP A 135 8.07 17.61 13.49
CA TRP A 135 9.20 18.23 12.79
C TRP A 135 10.31 18.69 13.74
N ASP A 136 9.96 19.32 14.86
CA ASP A 136 10.92 19.81 15.84
C ASP A 136 11.71 18.69 16.52
N ARG A 137 11.07 17.51 16.72
CA ARG A 137 11.65 16.32 17.34
C ARG A 137 12.21 15.30 16.35
N ARG A 138 12.24 15.63 15.05
CA ARG A 138 12.75 14.70 14.03
C ARG A 138 14.21 14.34 14.29
N PRO A 139 14.65 13.13 13.91
CA PRO A 139 16.05 12.76 13.87
C PRO A 139 16.86 13.75 13.04
N ARG A 140 18.01 14.17 13.54
CA ARG A 140 18.90 15.11 12.85
C ARG A 140 20.12 14.43 12.26
N LYS A 141 20.46 13.24 12.73
CA LYS A 141 21.56 12.41 12.24
C LYS A 141 21.04 11.01 11.93
N ILE A 142 21.16 10.60 10.69
CA ILE A 142 20.75 9.29 10.21
C ILE A 142 22.00 8.48 9.83
N ALA A 143 22.08 7.23 10.32
CA ALA A 143 23.03 6.24 9.83
C ALA A 143 22.31 5.30 8.87
N LEU A 144 22.78 5.23 7.62
CA LEU A 144 22.23 4.37 6.59
C LEU A 144 23.11 3.13 6.41
N LEU A 145 22.62 1.96 6.82
CA LEU A 145 23.31 0.68 6.80
C LEU A 145 22.82 -0.18 5.64
N LEU A 146 23.52 -0.17 4.50
CA LEU A 146 23.11 -0.89 3.29
C LEU A 146 24.27 -1.68 2.67
N PRO A 147 23.98 -2.81 1.98
CA PRO A 147 24.98 -3.51 1.18
C PRO A 147 25.24 -2.71 -0.11
N SER A 148 26.09 -1.69 -0.02
CA SER A 148 26.29 -0.66 -1.05
C SER A 148 26.91 -1.18 -2.35
N GLN A 149 27.45 -2.41 -2.37
CA GLN A 149 28.01 -3.06 -3.56
C GLN A 149 27.02 -4.06 -4.20
N GLN A 150 25.84 -4.29 -3.59
CA GLN A 150 24.83 -5.18 -4.14
C GLN A 150 23.74 -4.37 -4.88
N PRO A 151 23.16 -4.91 -5.97
CA PRO A 151 22.12 -4.21 -6.75
C PRO A 151 20.93 -3.74 -5.92
N ALA A 152 20.52 -4.54 -4.94
CA ALA A 152 19.40 -4.18 -4.05
C ALA A 152 19.74 -2.99 -3.13
N GLY A 153 20.94 -2.99 -2.54
CA GLY A 153 21.42 -1.88 -1.71
C GLY A 153 21.58 -0.59 -2.51
N ILE A 154 22.12 -0.69 -3.73
CA ILE A 154 22.27 0.44 -4.66
C ILE A 154 20.89 1.04 -4.99
N ALA A 155 19.91 0.21 -5.36
CA ALA A 155 18.57 0.70 -5.71
C ALA A 155 17.86 1.40 -4.53
N ILE A 156 17.99 0.87 -3.32
CA ILE A 156 17.44 1.51 -2.11
C ILE A 156 18.17 2.83 -1.84
N GLN A 157 19.49 2.86 -1.97
CA GLN A 157 20.29 4.08 -1.78
C GLN A 157 19.91 5.16 -2.79
N GLU A 158 19.72 4.80 -4.06
CA GLU A 158 19.23 5.71 -5.11
C GLU A 158 17.87 6.33 -4.73
N GLY A 159 16.91 5.52 -4.30
CA GLY A 159 15.60 6.00 -3.85
C GLY A 159 15.69 6.91 -2.63
N PHE A 160 16.45 6.50 -1.61
CA PHE A 160 16.67 7.25 -0.38
C PHE A 160 17.26 8.64 -0.67
N PHE A 161 18.37 8.71 -1.40
CA PHE A 161 19.01 9.99 -1.69
C PHE A 161 18.21 10.84 -2.68
N SER A 162 17.40 10.25 -3.54
CA SER A 162 16.49 11.03 -4.40
C SER A 162 15.44 11.76 -3.57
N ALA A 163 14.84 11.11 -2.58
CA ALA A 163 13.91 11.75 -1.64
C ALA A 163 14.63 12.76 -0.71
N TYR A 164 15.86 12.47 -0.31
CA TYR A 164 16.69 13.40 0.45
C TYR A 164 16.95 14.69 -0.34
N TYR A 165 17.41 14.59 -1.59
CA TYR A 165 17.68 15.77 -2.42
C TYR A 165 16.41 16.52 -2.82
N GLU A 166 15.29 15.82 -3.01
CA GLU A 166 13.99 16.48 -3.17
C GLU A 166 13.64 17.33 -1.95
N SER A 167 13.83 16.77 -0.74
CA SER A 167 13.58 17.50 0.52
C SER A 167 14.53 18.68 0.71
N LEU A 168 15.78 18.55 0.27
CA LEU A 168 16.78 19.62 0.33
C LEU A 168 16.41 20.82 -0.57
N GLN A 169 15.70 20.56 -1.68
CA GLN A 169 15.16 21.64 -2.53
C GLN A 169 14.02 22.42 -1.84
N ILE A 170 13.31 21.77 -0.91
CA ILE A 170 12.20 22.39 -0.17
C ILE A 170 12.71 23.16 1.05
N SER A 171 13.70 22.62 1.77
CA SER A 171 14.25 23.19 2.99
C SER A 171 15.68 22.70 3.24
N GLN A 172 16.52 23.60 3.77
CA GLN A 172 17.87 23.24 4.23
C GLN A 172 17.85 22.42 5.55
N GLU A 173 16.69 22.25 6.16
CA GLU A 173 16.52 21.53 7.42
C GLU A 173 16.39 20.02 7.23
N VAL A 174 17.30 19.41 6.46
CA VAL A 174 17.40 17.96 6.27
C VAL A 174 18.39 17.34 7.26
N PRO A 175 18.26 16.03 7.59
CA PRO A 175 19.19 15.36 8.49
C PRO A 175 20.57 15.20 7.84
N THR A 176 21.62 15.14 8.67
CA THR A 176 22.93 14.66 8.21
C THR A 176 22.86 13.14 8.05
N VAL A 177 23.37 12.62 6.93
CA VAL A 177 23.37 11.18 6.64
C VAL A 177 24.79 10.65 6.58
N SER A 178 25.08 9.62 7.38
CA SER A 178 26.31 8.83 7.32
C SER A 178 25.99 7.44 6.76
N THR A 179 26.77 6.97 5.80
CA THR A 179 26.57 5.67 5.16
C THR A 179 27.56 4.64 5.67
N PHE A 180 27.09 3.42 5.92
CA PHE A 180 27.87 2.28 6.39
C PHE A 180 27.61 1.10 5.47
N ASP A 181 28.67 0.53 4.90
CA ASP A 181 28.55 -0.63 4.00
C ASP A 181 28.35 -1.92 4.80
N THR A 182 27.29 -2.64 4.49
CA THR A 182 26.97 -3.94 5.09
C THR A 182 27.17 -5.09 4.10
N THR A 183 27.85 -4.84 2.96
CA THR A 183 28.13 -5.88 1.96
C THR A 183 28.99 -6.99 2.60
N SER A 184 28.52 -8.24 2.47
CA SER A 184 29.23 -9.42 2.95
C SER A 184 29.50 -9.49 4.47
N LEU A 185 28.79 -8.71 5.29
CA LEU A 185 28.90 -8.82 6.74
C LEU A 185 28.24 -10.12 7.23
N VAL A 186 28.96 -10.81 8.14
CA VAL A 186 28.42 -11.95 8.90
C VAL A 186 27.76 -11.49 10.20
N SER A 187 28.28 -10.44 10.80
CA SER A 187 27.76 -9.84 12.04
C SER A 187 27.54 -8.34 11.85
N ILE A 188 26.38 -7.86 12.36
CA ILE A 188 26.01 -6.43 12.33
C ILE A 188 26.66 -5.65 13.49
N GLU A 189 27.14 -6.32 14.55
CA GLU A 189 27.47 -5.69 15.83
C GLU A 189 28.45 -4.52 15.72
N ALA A 190 29.61 -4.75 15.07
CA ALA A 190 30.65 -3.70 14.99
C ALA A 190 30.20 -2.48 14.19
N VAL A 191 29.51 -2.68 13.06
CA VAL A 191 29.02 -1.57 12.20
C VAL A 191 27.86 -0.85 12.88
N TYR A 192 26.98 -1.58 13.57
CA TYR A 192 25.88 -1.01 14.34
C TYR A 192 26.41 -0.14 15.49
N GLN A 193 27.39 -0.65 16.25
CA GLN A 193 28.02 0.10 17.32
C GLN A 193 28.71 1.37 16.79
N GLN A 194 29.43 1.28 15.67
CA GLN A 194 30.06 2.44 15.01
C GLN A 194 29.01 3.49 14.61
N ALA A 195 27.85 3.07 14.09
CA ALA A 195 26.75 3.97 13.76
C ALA A 195 26.19 4.67 15.01
N VAL A 196 26.04 3.97 16.13
CA VAL A 196 25.62 4.54 17.42
C VAL A 196 26.65 5.55 17.93
N GLU A 197 27.93 5.21 17.92
CA GLU A 197 29.03 6.07 18.38
C GLU A 197 29.20 7.33 17.50
N SER A 198 28.80 7.29 16.23
CA SER A 198 28.73 8.48 15.36
C SER A 198 27.68 9.50 15.81
N GLY A 199 26.86 9.15 16.79
CA GLY A 199 25.76 9.95 17.34
C GLY A 199 24.53 9.97 16.46
N ALA A 200 24.23 8.87 15.78
CA ALA A 200 23.00 8.72 14.99
C ALA A 200 21.76 8.78 15.90
N ASP A 201 20.77 9.56 15.51
CA ASP A 201 19.44 9.65 16.16
C ASP A 201 18.48 8.59 15.62
N LEU A 202 18.75 8.07 14.42
CA LEU A 202 18.01 7.02 13.73
C LEU A 202 18.97 6.20 12.87
N ILE A 203 18.80 4.89 12.90
CA ILE A 203 19.49 3.95 12.01
C ILE A 203 18.47 3.41 10.99
N ILE A 204 18.82 3.44 9.69
CA ILE A 204 18.02 2.89 8.60
C ILE A 204 18.81 1.75 7.98
N GLY A 205 18.23 0.56 7.94
CA GLY A 205 18.89 -0.71 7.65
C GLY A 205 19.07 -1.55 8.93
N PRO A 206 19.68 -2.75 8.82
CA PRO A 206 20.20 -3.38 7.62
C PRO A 206 19.11 -3.92 6.68
N LEU A 207 19.53 -4.27 5.44
CA LEU A 207 18.66 -4.92 4.46
C LEU A 207 18.72 -6.45 4.57
N THR A 208 19.90 -6.99 4.81
CA THR A 208 20.14 -8.44 4.81
C THR A 208 19.43 -9.12 5.96
N LYS A 209 18.60 -10.12 5.66
CA LYS A 209 17.71 -10.77 6.63
C LYS A 209 18.44 -11.36 7.84
N SER A 210 19.59 -12.01 7.62
CA SER A 210 20.41 -12.56 8.71
C SER A 210 20.90 -11.49 9.69
N LEU A 211 21.20 -10.27 9.20
CA LEU A 211 21.60 -9.16 10.04
C LEU A 211 20.41 -8.55 10.80
N VAL A 212 19.22 -8.55 10.17
CA VAL A 212 17.96 -8.15 10.85
C VAL A 212 17.62 -9.12 11.99
N ASN A 213 17.78 -10.44 11.76
CA ASN A 213 17.58 -11.46 12.78
C ASN A 213 18.46 -11.22 14.02
N GLN A 214 19.74 -10.87 13.82
CA GLN A 214 20.66 -10.55 14.92
C GLN A 214 20.19 -9.33 15.74
N LEU A 215 19.59 -8.32 15.11
CA LEU A 215 19.00 -7.18 15.82
C LEU A 215 17.72 -7.58 16.56
N ALA A 216 16.94 -8.48 15.98
CA ALA A 216 15.68 -8.96 16.57
C ALA A 216 15.88 -9.87 17.80
N GLU A 217 17.05 -10.46 17.96
CA GLU A 217 17.45 -11.28 19.14
C GLU A 217 17.80 -10.43 20.38
N LYS A 218 17.97 -9.11 20.22
CA LYS A 218 18.30 -8.20 21.33
C LYS A 218 17.04 -7.84 22.12
N GLU A 219 17.16 -7.55 23.40
CA GLU A 219 16.02 -7.07 24.21
C GLU A 219 15.57 -5.65 23.83
N SER A 220 16.54 -4.80 23.51
CA SER A 220 16.29 -3.42 23.08
C SER A 220 17.45 -2.88 22.27
N LEU A 221 17.18 -1.89 21.43
CA LEU A 221 18.20 -1.16 20.70
C LEU A 221 18.41 0.23 21.31
N PRO A 222 19.66 0.72 21.38
CA PRO A 222 19.98 2.04 21.98
C PRO A 222 19.41 3.21 21.16
N VAL A 223 19.26 3.02 19.85
CA VAL A 223 18.76 4.02 18.91
C VAL A 223 17.60 3.45 18.11
N PRO A 224 16.52 4.22 17.83
CA PRO A 224 15.50 3.80 16.90
C PRO A 224 16.10 3.29 15.59
N THR A 225 15.72 2.09 15.18
CA THR A 225 16.27 1.41 14.01
C THR A 225 15.16 0.93 13.11
N LEU A 226 15.15 1.40 11.87
CA LEU A 226 14.25 0.97 10.80
C LEU A 226 14.97 -0.07 9.94
N ALA A 227 14.87 -1.34 10.29
CA ALA A 227 15.38 -2.43 9.47
C ALA A 227 14.60 -2.53 8.16
N LEU A 228 15.28 -2.74 7.04
CA LEU A 228 14.67 -2.78 5.70
C LEU A 228 14.33 -4.21 5.25
N ASN A 229 14.03 -5.07 6.22
CA ASN A 229 13.53 -6.44 6.04
C ASN A 229 12.82 -6.89 7.31
N TYR A 230 12.20 -8.07 7.25
CA TYR A 230 11.54 -8.70 8.39
C TYR A 230 12.37 -9.85 8.93
N ALA A 231 12.45 -9.94 10.26
CA ALA A 231 13.02 -11.09 10.97
C ALA A 231 12.10 -12.32 10.85
N ASP A 232 12.71 -13.52 10.96
CA ASP A 232 12.00 -14.80 10.77
C ASP A 232 11.00 -15.12 11.89
N ALA A 233 11.32 -14.79 13.14
CA ALA A 233 10.68 -15.41 14.31
C ALA A 233 10.17 -14.44 15.39
N ALA A 234 10.11 -13.14 15.17
CA ALA A 234 9.71 -12.23 16.24
C ALA A 234 8.19 -12.04 16.26
N GLU A 235 7.49 -12.65 17.22
CA GLU A 235 6.11 -12.27 17.57
C GLU A 235 6.03 -10.78 17.93
N LYS A 236 7.09 -10.26 18.55
CA LYS A 236 7.23 -8.84 18.88
C LYS A 236 8.66 -8.37 18.68
N SER A 237 8.82 -7.23 18.00
CA SER A 237 10.14 -6.60 17.85
C SER A 237 10.69 -6.11 19.18
N PRO A 238 12.03 -6.14 19.38
CA PRO A 238 12.68 -5.44 20.48
C PRO A 238 12.30 -3.96 20.51
N LYS A 239 12.37 -3.35 21.69
CA LYS A 239 12.17 -1.91 21.81
C LYS A 239 13.14 -1.17 20.87
N ASN A 240 12.64 -0.16 20.15
CA ASN A 240 13.33 0.63 19.15
C ASN A 240 13.70 -0.10 17.85
N LEU A 241 13.26 -1.35 17.61
CA LEU A 241 13.39 -2.00 16.33
C LEU A 241 12.04 -1.91 15.57
N TYR A 242 12.08 -1.30 14.42
CA TYR A 242 10.98 -1.22 13.45
C TYR A 242 11.40 -1.97 12.20
N GLN A 243 10.48 -2.74 11.63
CA GLN A 243 10.77 -3.59 10.48
C GLN A 243 9.93 -3.15 9.30
N PHE A 244 10.57 -2.87 8.18
CA PHE A 244 9.94 -2.39 6.96
C PHE A 244 10.56 -3.09 5.75
N GLY A 245 9.77 -3.77 4.94
CA GLY A 245 10.30 -4.53 3.82
C GLY A 245 9.27 -4.80 2.72
N LEU A 246 9.72 -5.49 1.70
CA LEU A 246 8.89 -5.95 0.58
C LEU A 246 8.58 -7.43 0.79
N ALA A 247 7.61 -7.75 1.65
CA ALA A 247 7.26 -9.13 1.95
C ALA A 247 6.20 -9.67 0.99
N PRO A 248 6.53 -10.66 0.14
CA PRO A 248 5.53 -11.25 -0.75
C PRO A 248 4.35 -11.93 -0.01
N ALA A 249 4.53 -12.33 1.24
CA ALA A 249 3.45 -12.89 2.05
C ALA A 249 2.34 -11.87 2.31
N ASP A 250 2.69 -10.59 2.57
CA ASP A 250 1.72 -9.51 2.74
C ASP A 250 0.98 -9.23 1.42
N GLU A 251 1.69 -9.35 0.29
CA GLU A 251 1.12 -9.20 -1.05
C GLU A 251 0.11 -10.32 -1.36
N ILE A 252 0.44 -11.56 -0.98
CA ILE A 252 -0.49 -12.70 -1.08
C ILE A 252 -1.73 -12.42 -0.23
N SER A 253 -1.58 -12.03 1.04
CA SER A 253 -2.70 -11.79 1.95
C SER A 253 -3.71 -10.81 1.35
N GLN A 254 -3.26 -9.69 0.80
CA GLN A 254 -4.13 -8.69 0.17
C GLN A 254 -4.89 -9.23 -1.06
N LEU A 255 -4.23 -10.07 -1.87
CA LEU A 255 -4.91 -10.72 -3.00
C LEU A 255 -5.95 -11.75 -2.54
N LEU A 256 -5.68 -12.46 -1.43
CA LEU A 256 -6.64 -13.37 -0.82
C LEU A 256 -7.87 -12.62 -0.28
N ASP A 257 -7.67 -11.46 0.36
CA ASP A 257 -8.77 -10.62 0.85
C ASP A 257 -9.63 -10.12 -0.32
N LEU A 258 -9.01 -9.71 -1.42
CA LEU A 258 -9.72 -9.32 -2.63
C LEU A 258 -10.52 -10.48 -3.23
N ALA A 259 -9.95 -11.69 -3.28
CA ALA A 259 -10.63 -12.87 -3.78
C ALA A 259 -11.82 -13.25 -2.87
N TRP A 260 -11.62 -13.18 -1.56
CA TRP A 260 -12.67 -13.46 -0.58
C TRP A 260 -13.84 -12.47 -0.68
N ALA A 261 -13.55 -11.16 -0.84
CA ALA A 261 -14.56 -10.12 -1.02
C ALA A 261 -15.38 -10.28 -2.31
N ARG A 262 -14.87 -11.05 -3.30
CA ARG A 262 -15.58 -11.41 -4.53
C ARG A 262 -16.33 -12.74 -4.45
N ASP A 263 -16.54 -13.26 -3.25
CA ASP A 263 -17.20 -14.54 -3.00
C ASP A 263 -16.51 -15.76 -3.62
N TYR A 264 -15.21 -15.68 -3.95
CA TYR A 264 -14.45 -16.84 -4.37
C TYR A 264 -14.14 -17.73 -3.15
N ARG A 265 -14.23 -19.02 -3.32
CA ARG A 265 -13.99 -20.00 -2.23
C ARG A 265 -13.07 -21.14 -2.64
N ARG A 266 -12.92 -21.40 -3.94
CA ARG A 266 -12.16 -22.50 -4.52
C ARG A 266 -11.05 -21.95 -5.38
N ALA A 267 -9.83 -22.09 -4.89
CA ALA A 267 -8.64 -21.52 -5.51
C ALA A 267 -7.76 -22.59 -6.18
N ALA A 268 -7.08 -22.20 -7.22
CA ALA A 268 -5.94 -22.94 -7.73
C ALA A 268 -4.68 -22.07 -7.71
N LEU A 269 -3.51 -22.71 -7.65
CA LEU A 269 -2.21 -22.05 -7.67
C LEU A 269 -1.36 -22.54 -8.84
N ILE A 270 -0.73 -21.61 -9.55
CA ILE A 270 0.36 -21.86 -10.50
C ILE A 270 1.61 -21.14 -10.01
N ALA A 271 2.68 -21.87 -9.73
CA ALA A 271 3.92 -21.31 -9.18
C ALA A 271 5.17 -22.00 -9.74
N PRO A 272 6.34 -21.34 -9.72
CA PRO A 272 7.61 -22.00 -10.05
C PRO A 272 7.90 -23.17 -9.12
N GLU A 273 8.54 -24.23 -9.68
CA GLU A 273 9.06 -25.38 -8.96
C GLU A 273 10.48 -25.07 -8.46
N SER A 274 10.57 -24.32 -7.36
CA SER A 274 11.85 -24.02 -6.72
C SER A 274 11.62 -23.90 -5.21
N PRO A 275 12.60 -24.31 -4.37
CA PRO A 275 12.51 -24.14 -2.91
C PRO A 275 12.30 -22.69 -2.48
N ASP A 276 12.76 -21.71 -3.25
CA ASP A 276 12.58 -20.29 -2.97
C ASP A 276 11.10 -19.89 -2.96
N TYR A 277 10.25 -20.64 -3.69
CA TYR A 277 8.81 -20.39 -3.75
C TYR A 277 7.98 -21.25 -2.78
N ASP A 278 8.59 -22.19 -2.04
CA ASP A 278 7.89 -23.04 -1.07
C ASP A 278 7.17 -22.21 0.00
N ARG A 279 7.83 -21.18 0.49
CA ARG A 279 7.24 -20.26 1.47
C ARG A 279 6.01 -19.54 0.91
N LEU A 280 6.04 -19.13 -0.36
CA LEU A 280 4.92 -18.45 -0.99
C LEU A 280 3.76 -19.40 -1.26
N ARG A 281 4.05 -20.65 -1.68
CA ARG A 281 3.04 -21.70 -1.84
C ARG A 281 2.35 -22.02 -0.51
N SER A 282 3.13 -22.13 0.56
CA SER A 282 2.62 -22.33 1.91
C SER A 282 1.79 -21.16 2.41
N ALA A 283 2.30 -19.92 2.26
CA ALA A 283 1.59 -18.69 2.64
C ALA A 283 0.23 -18.58 1.95
N PHE A 284 0.17 -18.89 0.64
CA PHE A 284 -1.08 -18.94 -0.10
C PHE A 284 -2.03 -20.00 0.46
N SER A 285 -1.54 -21.25 0.61
CA SER A 285 -2.39 -22.38 1.00
C SER A 285 -2.95 -22.21 2.41
N THR A 286 -2.08 -21.85 3.37
CA THR A 286 -2.47 -21.58 4.76
C THR A 286 -3.40 -20.38 4.82
N GLY A 287 -3.01 -19.25 4.23
CA GLY A 287 -3.81 -18.02 4.29
C GLY A 287 -5.18 -18.16 3.63
N TRP A 288 -5.33 -19.02 2.60
CA TRP A 288 -6.63 -19.30 2.00
C TRP A 288 -7.49 -20.20 2.89
N GLN A 289 -6.88 -21.24 3.49
CA GLN A 289 -7.56 -22.15 4.42
C GLN A 289 -8.00 -21.42 5.70
N ASP A 290 -7.20 -20.52 6.24
CA ASP A 290 -7.54 -19.72 7.42
C ASP A 290 -8.78 -18.84 7.19
N ARG A 291 -9.00 -18.40 5.95
CA ARG A 291 -10.23 -17.68 5.53
C ARG A 291 -11.42 -18.61 5.27
N GLY A 292 -11.24 -19.93 5.39
CA GLY A 292 -12.28 -20.92 5.09
C GLY A 292 -12.36 -21.31 3.60
N GLY A 293 -11.38 -20.93 2.80
CA GLY A 293 -11.28 -21.29 1.38
C GLY A 293 -10.68 -22.68 1.15
N ASN A 294 -10.89 -23.23 -0.05
CA ASN A 294 -10.35 -24.52 -0.45
C ASN A 294 -9.37 -24.35 -1.62
N VAL A 295 -8.15 -24.88 -1.46
CA VAL A 295 -7.17 -25.01 -2.55
C VAL A 295 -7.46 -26.32 -3.29
N VAL A 296 -8.11 -26.23 -4.44
CA VAL A 296 -8.57 -27.40 -5.21
C VAL A 296 -7.52 -27.97 -6.16
N SER A 297 -6.51 -27.18 -6.50
CA SER A 297 -5.41 -27.63 -7.35
C SER A 297 -4.17 -26.77 -7.14
N LEU A 298 -3.01 -27.40 -7.18
CA LEU A 298 -1.70 -26.74 -7.15
C LEU A 298 -0.86 -27.33 -8.30
N ALA A 299 -0.35 -26.46 -9.16
CA ALA A 299 0.53 -26.85 -10.24
C ALA A 299 1.85 -26.07 -10.14
N THR A 300 2.96 -26.76 -10.27
CA THR A 300 4.30 -26.19 -10.32
C THR A 300 4.88 -26.29 -11.72
N TYR A 301 5.75 -25.36 -12.09
CA TYR A 301 6.44 -25.36 -13.36
C TYR A 301 7.93 -25.08 -13.19
N GLY A 302 8.75 -25.76 -14.01
CA GLY A 302 10.18 -25.50 -14.13
C GLY A 302 10.51 -24.42 -15.17
N GLU A 303 11.79 -24.33 -15.53
CA GLU A 303 12.22 -23.49 -16.66
C GLU A 303 11.77 -24.13 -17.98
N THR A 304 10.71 -23.57 -18.56
CA THR A 304 10.13 -24.03 -19.83
C THR A 304 9.54 -22.85 -20.59
N ASN A 305 9.36 -23.03 -21.89
CA ASN A 305 8.54 -22.14 -22.72
C ASN A 305 7.19 -22.77 -23.11
N ASP A 306 6.95 -24.01 -22.70
CA ASP A 306 5.67 -24.71 -22.92
C ASP A 306 5.03 -25.10 -21.57
N TYR A 307 3.94 -24.45 -21.27
CA TYR A 307 3.15 -24.67 -20.05
C TYR A 307 1.95 -25.58 -20.25
N SER A 308 1.82 -26.21 -21.43
CA SER A 308 0.66 -27.04 -21.80
C SER A 308 0.43 -28.17 -20.80
N PHE A 309 1.47 -28.89 -20.41
CA PHE A 309 1.37 -30.00 -19.47
C PHE A 309 0.87 -29.53 -18.10
N VAL A 310 1.43 -28.44 -17.58
CA VAL A 310 1.08 -27.86 -16.28
C VAL A 310 -0.39 -27.46 -16.26
N ILE A 311 -0.86 -26.79 -17.33
CA ILE A 311 -2.24 -26.28 -17.42
C ILE A 311 -3.24 -27.41 -17.68
N LYS A 312 -2.91 -28.39 -18.52
CA LYS A 312 -3.74 -29.58 -18.70
C LYS A 312 -4.00 -30.30 -17.37
N ASN A 313 -2.95 -30.49 -16.59
CA ASN A 313 -3.03 -31.12 -15.27
C ASN A 313 -3.90 -30.27 -14.32
N LEU A 314 -3.58 -28.96 -14.17
CA LEU A 314 -4.34 -28.05 -13.32
C LEU A 314 -5.85 -28.08 -13.65
N MET A 315 -6.18 -28.07 -14.93
CA MET A 315 -7.56 -28.02 -15.43
C MET A 315 -8.20 -29.41 -15.61
N ALA A 316 -7.48 -30.48 -15.24
CA ALA A 316 -7.92 -31.88 -15.39
C ALA A 316 -8.33 -32.26 -16.85
N ILE A 317 -7.70 -31.62 -17.83
CA ILE A 317 -7.89 -31.94 -19.25
C ILE A 317 -7.27 -33.31 -19.56
N ASP A 318 -6.08 -33.59 -19.02
CA ASP A 318 -5.41 -34.90 -19.08
C ASP A 318 -6.28 -36.01 -18.54
N ALA A 319 -6.97 -35.80 -17.41
CA ALA A 319 -7.93 -36.77 -16.88
C ALA A 319 -9.16 -36.98 -17.81
N SER A 320 -9.57 -35.90 -18.51
CA SER A 320 -10.64 -36.00 -19.52
C SER A 320 -10.20 -36.81 -20.77
N GLU A 321 -8.96 -36.56 -21.23
CA GLU A 321 -8.34 -37.33 -22.35
C GLU A 321 -8.14 -38.78 -21.95
N GLN A 322 -7.70 -39.09 -20.72
CA GLN A 322 -7.53 -40.43 -20.21
C GLN A 322 -8.88 -41.21 -20.17
N ARG A 323 -9.96 -40.54 -19.76
CA ARG A 323 -11.32 -41.16 -19.80
C ARG A 323 -11.74 -41.53 -21.22
N LEU A 324 -11.36 -40.71 -22.22
CA LEU A 324 -11.62 -41.05 -23.62
C LEU A 324 -10.86 -42.30 -24.04
N GLU A 325 -9.56 -42.40 -23.73
CA GLU A 325 -8.76 -43.58 -24.09
C GLU A 325 -9.31 -44.86 -23.44
N ASN A 326 -9.76 -44.78 -22.19
CA ASN A 326 -10.43 -45.89 -21.51
C ASN A 326 -11.73 -46.29 -22.20
N LEU A 327 -12.54 -45.31 -22.65
CA LEU A 327 -13.77 -45.59 -23.39
C LEU A 327 -13.50 -46.16 -24.77
N ARG A 328 -12.48 -45.70 -25.49
CA ARG A 328 -12.06 -46.21 -26.80
C ARG A 328 -11.58 -47.66 -26.75
N SER A 329 -11.04 -48.09 -25.61
CA SER A 329 -10.67 -49.50 -25.41
C SER A 329 -11.87 -50.44 -25.28
N LEU A 330 -13.06 -49.91 -24.95
CA LEU A 330 -14.29 -50.66 -24.70
C LEU A 330 -15.33 -50.57 -25.83
N LEU A 331 -15.20 -49.55 -26.70
CA LEU A 331 -16.22 -49.24 -27.74
C LEU A 331 -15.62 -49.27 -29.16
N PRO A 332 -16.42 -49.50 -30.21
CA PRO A 332 -15.95 -49.43 -31.59
C PRO A 332 -15.38 -48.06 -31.94
N ARG A 333 -14.25 -48.04 -32.67
CA ARG A 333 -13.43 -46.84 -32.92
C ARG A 333 -14.17 -45.64 -33.55
N ASN A 334 -15.27 -45.83 -34.23
CA ASN A 334 -15.99 -44.78 -34.98
C ASN A 334 -17.26 -44.24 -34.28
N SER A 335 -17.44 -44.53 -32.99
CA SER A 335 -18.67 -44.20 -32.27
C SER A 335 -18.55 -43.09 -31.24
N ILE A 336 -17.38 -42.43 -31.15
CA ILE A 336 -17.14 -41.46 -30.08
C ILE A 336 -16.70 -40.12 -30.68
N GLU A 337 -17.54 -39.09 -30.52
CA GLU A 337 -17.16 -37.69 -30.63
C GLU A 337 -16.67 -37.22 -29.27
N PHE A 338 -15.53 -36.56 -29.22
CA PHE A 338 -14.91 -36.11 -27.97
C PHE A 338 -14.49 -34.68 -28.04
N ILE A 339 -14.90 -33.92 -27.04
CA ILE A 339 -14.39 -32.57 -26.73
C ILE A 339 -13.84 -32.63 -25.32
N PRO A 340 -12.56 -32.31 -25.11
CA PRO A 340 -11.96 -32.23 -23.78
C PRO A 340 -12.74 -31.27 -22.88
N ARG A 341 -13.02 -31.69 -21.65
CA ARG A 341 -13.73 -30.87 -20.68
C ARG A 341 -12.82 -30.56 -19.50
N ARG A 342 -12.64 -29.27 -19.24
CA ARG A 342 -11.96 -28.81 -18.03
C ARG A 342 -12.81 -29.03 -16.77
N ARG A 343 -12.16 -29.05 -15.61
CA ARG A 343 -12.85 -28.94 -14.32
C ARG A 343 -13.52 -27.58 -14.20
N ARG A 344 -14.58 -27.46 -13.41
CA ARG A 344 -15.35 -26.21 -13.19
C ARG A 344 -15.44 -25.80 -11.73
N ASP A 345 -14.65 -26.43 -10.88
CA ASP A 345 -14.60 -26.20 -9.44
C ASP A 345 -13.46 -25.27 -9.03
N ILE A 346 -12.98 -24.40 -9.93
CA ILE A 346 -12.01 -23.34 -9.68
C ILE A 346 -12.70 -22.00 -9.88
N ASP A 347 -12.73 -21.17 -8.83
CA ASP A 347 -13.28 -19.82 -8.90
C ASP A 347 -12.25 -18.80 -9.36
N TYR A 348 -10.98 -18.98 -8.99
CA TYR A 348 -9.86 -18.18 -9.47
C TYR A 348 -8.54 -18.94 -9.40
N ILE A 349 -7.53 -18.41 -10.10
CA ILE A 349 -6.16 -18.91 -10.10
C ILE A 349 -5.24 -17.83 -9.51
N LEU A 350 -4.44 -18.16 -8.49
CA LEU A 350 -3.29 -17.34 -8.13
C LEU A 350 -2.09 -17.75 -8.98
N LEU A 351 -1.46 -16.78 -9.63
CA LEU A 351 -0.30 -16.96 -10.50
C LEU A 351 0.92 -16.30 -9.86
N ILE A 352 1.95 -17.07 -9.59
CA ILE A 352 3.28 -16.59 -9.22
C ILE A 352 4.17 -16.73 -10.44
N ALA A 353 4.47 -15.62 -11.11
CA ALA A 353 5.24 -15.63 -12.36
C ALA A 353 5.91 -14.26 -12.58
N ASN A 354 6.98 -14.26 -13.38
CA ASN A 354 7.51 -13.03 -13.95
C ASN A 354 6.73 -12.66 -15.24
N PRO A 355 6.94 -11.46 -15.83
CA PRO A 355 6.18 -11.01 -17.00
C PRO A 355 6.30 -11.94 -18.19
N ARG A 356 7.49 -12.49 -18.46
CA ARG A 356 7.73 -13.42 -19.58
C ARG A 356 6.93 -14.71 -19.42
N GLN A 357 6.95 -15.28 -18.21
CA GLN A 357 6.22 -16.51 -17.91
C GLN A 357 4.70 -16.28 -17.98
N ALA A 358 4.21 -15.19 -17.40
CA ALA A 358 2.79 -14.85 -17.41
C ALA A 358 2.23 -14.65 -18.82
N ARG A 359 3.00 -14.01 -19.73
CA ARG A 359 2.66 -13.85 -21.17
C ARG A 359 2.52 -15.19 -21.93
N LEU A 360 3.12 -16.25 -21.43
CA LEU A 360 2.95 -17.59 -21.98
C LEU A 360 1.83 -18.37 -21.27
N ILE A 361 1.74 -18.26 -19.96
CA ILE A 361 0.77 -19.00 -19.13
C ILE A 361 -0.67 -18.53 -19.42
N LYS A 362 -0.92 -17.22 -19.46
CA LYS A 362 -2.27 -16.67 -19.61
C LYS A 362 -2.96 -17.05 -20.92
N PRO A 363 -2.32 -16.93 -22.11
CA PRO A 363 -2.88 -17.44 -23.37
C PRO A 363 -3.06 -18.98 -23.37
N THR A 364 -2.14 -19.72 -22.75
CA THR A 364 -2.24 -21.17 -22.66
C THR A 364 -3.42 -21.60 -21.80
N LEU A 365 -3.77 -20.86 -20.72
CA LEU A 365 -5.02 -21.07 -19.98
C LEU A 365 -6.24 -20.90 -20.89
N ALA A 366 -6.27 -19.87 -21.71
CA ALA A 366 -7.37 -19.63 -22.65
C ALA A 366 -7.47 -20.75 -23.71
N PHE A 367 -6.32 -21.21 -24.22
CA PHE A 367 -6.27 -22.32 -25.17
C PHE A 367 -6.85 -23.62 -24.59
N TYR A 368 -6.63 -23.89 -23.31
CA TYR A 368 -7.19 -25.05 -22.60
C TYR A 368 -8.51 -24.72 -21.88
N TYR A 369 -9.34 -23.88 -22.49
CA TYR A 369 -10.71 -23.57 -22.07
C TYR A 369 -10.85 -22.90 -20.69
N ALA A 370 -9.79 -22.30 -20.17
CA ALA A 370 -9.78 -21.59 -18.87
C ALA A 370 -9.64 -20.08 -19.01
N GLY A 371 -9.97 -19.51 -20.18
CA GLY A 371 -9.87 -18.08 -20.43
C GLY A 371 -10.82 -17.22 -19.59
N ASP A 372 -11.95 -17.81 -19.17
CA ASP A 372 -12.97 -17.21 -18.31
C ASP A 372 -12.65 -17.27 -16.81
N VAL A 373 -11.65 -18.07 -16.39
CA VAL A 373 -11.24 -18.17 -14.99
C VAL A 373 -10.42 -16.92 -14.62
N PRO A 374 -10.85 -16.16 -13.60
CA PRO A 374 -10.10 -15.02 -13.10
C PRO A 374 -8.69 -15.42 -12.66
N VAL A 375 -7.71 -14.60 -13.03
CA VAL A 375 -6.31 -14.80 -12.62
C VAL A 375 -5.87 -13.62 -11.78
N PHE A 376 -5.42 -13.91 -10.56
CA PHE A 376 -4.70 -12.97 -9.70
C PHE A 376 -3.22 -13.29 -9.73
N ALA A 377 -2.37 -12.28 -9.70
CA ALA A 377 -0.93 -12.49 -9.73
C ALA A 377 -0.20 -11.61 -8.71
N LEU A 378 0.97 -12.07 -8.27
CA LEU A 378 1.86 -11.25 -7.45
C LEU A 378 2.41 -10.06 -8.26
N PRO A 379 2.89 -9.00 -7.58
CA PRO A 379 3.50 -7.83 -8.24
C PRO A 379 4.58 -8.17 -9.26
N SER A 380 5.28 -9.29 -9.08
CA SER A 380 6.33 -9.78 -10.00
C SER A 380 5.85 -9.95 -11.44
N VAL A 381 4.54 -10.02 -11.70
CA VAL A 381 3.94 -10.11 -13.04
C VAL A 381 4.12 -8.83 -13.86
N PHE A 382 4.36 -7.71 -13.20
CA PHE A 382 4.51 -6.40 -13.82
C PHE A 382 5.93 -5.85 -13.63
N ASP A 383 6.56 -5.46 -14.71
CA ASP A 383 7.93 -4.91 -14.73
C ASP A 383 7.99 -3.38 -14.76
N GLY A 384 6.84 -2.71 -14.65
CA GLY A 384 6.73 -1.25 -14.79
C GLY A 384 6.61 -0.77 -16.24
N SER A 385 6.57 -1.67 -17.23
CA SER A 385 6.42 -1.30 -18.63
C SER A 385 4.96 -0.98 -18.97
N HIS A 386 4.70 0.26 -19.38
CA HIS A 386 3.38 0.70 -19.85
C HIS A 386 3.16 0.52 -21.36
N ARG A 387 3.99 -0.31 -22.03
CA ARG A 387 3.83 -0.61 -23.45
C ARG A 387 2.66 -1.55 -23.67
N SER A 388 1.61 -1.06 -24.30
CA SER A 388 0.39 -1.84 -24.55
C SER A 388 0.64 -3.10 -25.39
N THR A 389 1.63 -3.09 -26.29
CA THR A 389 2.01 -4.26 -27.11
C THR A 389 2.51 -5.40 -26.27
N ASP A 390 3.30 -5.11 -25.23
CA ASP A 390 3.96 -6.11 -24.40
C ASP A 390 2.99 -6.75 -23.39
N ASN A 391 1.90 -6.06 -23.07
CA ASN A 391 0.96 -6.48 -22.02
C ASN A 391 -0.34 -7.11 -22.53
N ARG A 392 -0.52 -7.24 -23.86
CA ARG A 392 -1.75 -7.84 -24.44
C ARG A 392 -2.00 -9.26 -23.96
N ASP A 393 -0.94 -10.06 -23.84
CA ASP A 393 -1.03 -11.45 -23.39
C ASP A 393 -1.34 -11.58 -21.88
N LEU A 394 -1.29 -10.46 -21.14
CA LEU A 394 -1.63 -10.40 -19.72
C LEU A 394 -3.09 -9.99 -19.47
N GLU A 395 -3.88 -9.82 -20.53
CA GLU A 395 -5.24 -9.31 -20.46
C GLU A 395 -6.09 -10.01 -19.38
N GLY A 396 -6.74 -9.20 -18.54
CA GLY A 396 -7.62 -9.67 -17.48
C GLY A 396 -6.92 -10.13 -16.20
N ILE A 397 -5.59 -10.17 -16.13
CA ILE A 397 -4.87 -10.50 -14.88
C ILE A 397 -5.04 -9.34 -13.90
N TRP A 398 -5.45 -9.67 -12.67
CA TRP A 398 -5.47 -8.79 -11.51
C TRP A 398 -4.18 -8.93 -10.73
N PHE A 399 -3.66 -7.82 -10.22
CA PHE A 399 -2.51 -7.82 -9.31
C PHE A 399 -2.57 -6.62 -8.37
N ALA A 400 -1.79 -6.68 -7.31
CA ALA A 400 -1.57 -5.55 -6.43
C ALA A 400 -0.14 -5.08 -6.57
N ASP A 401 0.12 -3.77 -6.59
CA ASP A 401 1.48 -3.24 -6.66
C ASP A 401 1.62 -1.90 -5.93
N ALA A 402 2.86 -1.48 -5.75
CA ALA A 402 3.21 -0.22 -5.15
C ALA A 402 2.69 0.98 -5.98
N PRO A 403 2.20 2.06 -5.35
CA PRO A 403 1.85 3.31 -6.04
C PRO A 403 2.97 3.80 -6.97
N TRP A 404 4.22 3.61 -6.57
CA TRP A 404 5.39 3.95 -7.36
C TRP A 404 5.40 3.38 -8.79
N LEU A 405 4.82 2.18 -8.99
CA LEU A 405 4.74 1.56 -10.31
C LEU A 405 3.44 1.88 -11.04
N LEU A 406 2.38 2.13 -10.31
CA LEU A 406 1.03 2.30 -10.86
C LEU A 406 0.64 3.76 -11.09
N GLU A 407 1.35 4.69 -10.45
CA GLU A 407 1.07 6.13 -10.51
C GLU A 407 2.32 6.91 -10.95
N ASP A 408 2.08 8.02 -11.62
CA ASP A 408 3.15 8.95 -11.95
C ASP A 408 3.40 9.92 -10.81
N SER A 409 4.67 10.09 -10.43
CA SER A 409 5.09 11.12 -9.50
C SER A 409 6.25 11.93 -10.08
N ASN A 410 6.34 13.20 -9.68
CA ASN A 410 7.42 14.09 -10.12
C ASN A 410 8.80 13.53 -9.75
N LEU A 411 8.92 12.91 -8.56
CA LEU A 411 10.17 12.30 -8.10
C LEU A 411 10.54 11.11 -8.98
N LYS A 412 9.58 10.22 -9.29
CA LYS A 412 9.80 9.07 -10.17
C LYS A 412 10.25 9.50 -11.55
N GLN A 413 9.57 10.48 -12.16
CA GLN A 413 9.93 11.02 -13.48
C GLN A 413 11.35 11.59 -13.51
N LYS A 414 11.76 12.32 -12.46
CA LYS A 414 13.14 12.82 -12.32
C LYS A 414 14.15 11.68 -12.24
N ILE A 415 13.89 10.65 -11.42
CA ILE A 415 14.76 9.48 -11.29
C ILE A 415 14.87 8.74 -12.64
N ASP A 416 13.75 8.46 -13.29
CA ASP A 416 13.69 7.72 -14.56
C ASP A 416 14.39 8.49 -15.70
N SER A 417 14.37 9.82 -15.66
CA SER A 417 15.08 10.65 -16.64
C SER A 417 16.59 10.67 -16.46
N GLN A 418 17.08 10.53 -15.22
CA GLN A 418 18.50 10.60 -14.89
C GLN A 418 19.17 9.21 -14.88
N LEU A 419 18.44 8.19 -14.45
CA LEU A 419 18.94 6.83 -14.31
C LEU A 419 18.35 5.93 -15.40
N ARG A 420 18.89 6.01 -16.62
CA ARG A 420 18.42 5.23 -17.79
C ARG A 420 18.34 3.72 -17.57
N ALA A 421 19.11 3.17 -16.63
CA ALA A 421 19.09 1.75 -16.26
C ALA A 421 17.92 1.38 -15.32
N ALA A 422 17.08 2.34 -14.95
CA ALA A 422 16.06 2.24 -13.90
C ALA A 422 14.77 1.50 -14.31
N GLN A 423 14.68 0.94 -15.50
CA GLN A 423 13.42 0.39 -16.06
C GLN A 423 13.12 -1.05 -15.66
N SER A 424 13.73 -1.59 -14.60
CA SER A 424 13.59 -3.02 -14.27
C SER A 424 13.17 -3.26 -12.81
N SER A 425 13.37 -4.48 -12.36
CA SER A 425 13.05 -5.03 -11.03
C SER A 425 13.47 -4.19 -9.81
N SER A 426 14.37 -3.21 -10.00
CA SER A 426 14.84 -2.31 -8.94
C SER A 426 13.85 -1.21 -8.53
N GLN A 427 12.77 -0.98 -9.28
CA GLN A 427 11.82 0.11 -9.01
C GLN A 427 11.14 0.00 -7.64
N ARG A 428 10.75 -1.21 -7.21
CA ARG A 428 10.15 -1.41 -5.87
C ARG A 428 11.16 -1.18 -4.75
N LEU A 429 12.42 -1.52 -4.97
CA LEU A 429 13.50 -1.25 -4.02
C LEU A 429 13.83 0.26 -3.94
N ARG A 430 13.74 0.99 -5.06
CA ARG A 430 13.83 2.46 -5.03
C ARG A 430 12.68 3.07 -4.24
N ALA A 431 11.45 2.58 -4.46
CA ALA A 431 10.30 3.00 -3.67
C ALA A 431 10.51 2.75 -2.17
N LEU A 432 11.08 1.60 -1.79
CA LEU A 432 11.46 1.30 -0.40
C LEU A 432 12.48 2.32 0.13
N GLY A 433 13.46 2.69 -0.67
CA GLY A 433 14.43 3.73 -0.33
C GLY A 433 13.78 5.10 -0.12
N VAL A 434 12.88 5.51 -1.02
CA VAL A 434 12.10 6.76 -0.90
C VAL A 434 11.33 6.78 0.42
N ASP A 435 10.57 5.71 0.71
CA ASP A 435 9.76 5.65 1.92
C ASP A 435 10.62 5.54 3.18
N SER A 436 11.74 4.84 3.15
CA SER A 436 12.64 4.75 4.31
C SER A 436 13.17 6.14 4.72
N PHE A 437 13.42 7.03 3.75
CA PHE A 437 13.72 8.43 4.04
C PHE A 437 12.48 9.18 4.53
N ARG A 438 11.34 9.08 3.84
CA ARG A 438 10.13 9.84 4.18
C ARG A 438 9.56 9.48 5.55
N LEU A 439 9.82 8.26 6.04
CA LEU A 439 9.41 7.78 7.36
C LEU A 439 10.25 8.38 8.50
N TYR A 440 11.48 8.91 8.27
CA TYR A 440 12.34 9.34 9.36
C TYR A 440 11.70 10.33 10.34
N PRO A 441 10.90 11.32 9.93
CA PRO A 441 10.27 12.23 10.87
C PRO A 441 8.94 11.69 11.43
N ARG A 442 8.37 10.66 10.82
CA ARG A 442 7.03 10.12 11.14
C ARG A 442 7.04 8.87 12.00
N LEU A 443 8.18 8.20 12.12
CA LEU A 443 8.28 6.94 12.88
C LEU A 443 7.77 7.10 14.32
N ASN A 444 8.11 8.20 14.98
CA ASN A 444 7.60 8.53 16.31
C ASN A 444 6.08 8.83 16.35
N GLN A 445 5.49 9.24 15.24
CA GLN A 445 4.03 9.44 15.13
C GLN A 445 3.33 8.08 15.10
N MET A 446 3.80 7.19 14.23
CA MET A 446 3.24 5.85 14.07
C MET A 446 3.33 5.02 15.37
N THR A 447 4.39 5.21 16.17
CA THR A 447 4.54 4.50 17.45
C THR A 447 3.59 4.98 18.55
N ARG A 448 3.11 6.21 18.47
CA ARG A 448 2.19 6.80 19.47
C ARG A 448 0.73 6.60 19.12
N ARG A 449 0.44 6.39 17.85
CA ARG A 449 -0.92 6.30 17.31
C ARG A 449 -0.96 5.16 16.29
N ALA A 450 -1.60 4.06 16.66
CA ALA A 450 -1.74 2.88 15.82
C ALA A 450 -2.64 3.12 14.59
N ASP A 451 -3.50 4.15 14.63
CA ASP A 451 -4.43 4.52 13.55
C ASP A 451 -3.80 5.38 12.44
N VAL A 452 -2.52 5.75 12.58
CA VAL A 452 -1.84 6.57 11.58
C VAL A 452 -1.49 5.72 10.36
N ALA A 453 -2.07 6.06 9.22
CA ALA A 453 -1.73 5.57 7.90
C ALA A 453 -0.97 6.66 7.13
N ILE A 454 0.14 6.30 6.48
CA ILE A 454 0.98 7.22 5.71
C ILE A 454 0.99 6.77 4.26
N ALA A 455 0.57 7.64 3.34
CA ALA A 455 0.71 7.38 1.91
C ALA A 455 2.20 7.36 1.53
N GLY A 456 2.68 6.23 1.07
CA GLY A 456 4.05 5.99 0.68
C GLY A 456 4.19 5.62 -0.79
N ALA A 457 5.44 5.60 -1.25
CA ALA A 457 5.79 5.12 -2.58
C ALA A 457 5.57 3.60 -2.73
N THR A 458 5.70 2.85 -1.63
CA THR A 458 5.52 1.39 -1.60
C THR A 458 4.09 0.94 -1.28
N GLY A 459 3.19 1.84 -0.88
CA GLY A 459 1.83 1.57 -0.44
C GLY A 459 1.40 2.50 0.68
N THR A 460 0.18 2.34 1.17
CA THR A 460 -0.23 3.00 2.42
C THR A 460 0.40 2.24 3.59
N LEU A 461 1.16 2.96 4.41
CA LEU A 461 2.01 2.40 5.46
C LEU A 461 1.32 2.52 6.82
N THR A 462 1.24 1.41 7.55
CA THR A 462 0.72 1.33 8.93
C THR A 462 1.70 0.57 9.81
N LEU A 463 1.79 0.92 11.10
CA LEU A 463 2.68 0.25 12.05
C LEU A 463 1.87 -0.65 12.98
N SER A 464 2.20 -1.93 13.04
CA SER A 464 1.61 -2.87 13.99
C SER A 464 2.25 -2.75 15.39
N GLU A 465 1.57 -3.28 16.41
CA GLU A 465 2.09 -3.37 17.77
C GLU A 465 3.37 -4.21 17.87
N ALA A 466 3.56 -5.14 16.94
CA ALA A 466 4.77 -5.94 16.80
C ALA A 466 5.97 -5.14 16.23
N GLY A 467 5.82 -3.86 15.91
CA GLY A 467 6.89 -3.05 15.34
C GLY A 467 7.12 -3.30 13.84
N ARG A 468 6.15 -3.90 13.14
CA ARG A 468 6.21 -4.14 11.69
C ARG A 468 5.42 -3.09 10.93
N ILE A 469 6.01 -2.53 9.89
CA ILE A 469 5.34 -1.61 8.97
C ILE A 469 4.72 -2.44 7.86
N HIS A 470 3.40 -2.46 7.81
CA HIS A 470 2.62 -3.09 6.75
C HIS A 470 2.38 -2.10 5.62
N ARG A 471 2.26 -2.64 4.41
CA ARG A 471 2.02 -1.88 3.18
C ARG A 471 0.70 -2.32 2.56
N ASN A 472 -0.25 -1.42 2.41
CA ASN A 472 -1.44 -1.66 1.62
C ASN A 472 -1.18 -1.20 0.19
N LEU A 473 -1.18 -2.15 -0.73
CA LEU A 473 -0.91 -1.95 -2.15
C LEU A 473 -2.15 -1.48 -2.90
N LEU A 474 -1.94 -0.91 -4.06
CA LEU A 474 -3.02 -0.57 -4.98
C LEU A 474 -3.34 -1.76 -5.88
N PHE A 475 -4.63 -2.03 -6.08
CA PHE A 475 -5.08 -3.05 -7.02
C PHE A 475 -5.13 -2.50 -8.44
N ALA A 476 -4.67 -3.32 -9.39
CA ALA A 476 -4.67 -3.01 -10.80
C ALA A 476 -5.06 -4.23 -11.65
N GLN A 477 -5.44 -3.97 -12.89
CA GLN A 477 -5.76 -5.00 -13.87
C GLN A 477 -5.17 -4.63 -15.23
N PHE A 478 -4.71 -5.62 -15.96
CA PHE A 478 -4.38 -5.43 -17.38
C PHE A 478 -5.67 -5.38 -18.20
N ARG A 479 -5.89 -4.25 -18.91
CA ARG A 479 -7.05 -4.03 -19.78
C ARG A 479 -6.59 -3.38 -21.10
N ASN A 480 -6.85 -4.05 -22.21
CA ASN A 480 -6.41 -3.60 -23.54
C ASN A 480 -4.89 -3.37 -23.62
N GLY A 481 -4.10 -4.18 -22.92
CA GLY A 481 -2.66 -4.06 -22.83
C GLY A 481 -2.17 -2.89 -21.94
N ILE A 482 -3.07 -2.17 -21.26
CA ILE A 482 -2.75 -1.08 -20.34
C ILE A 482 -3.03 -1.53 -18.91
N VAL A 483 -2.18 -1.12 -17.98
CA VAL A 483 -2.43 -1.30 -16.55
C VAL A 483 -3.42 -0.25 -16.09
N THR A 484 -4.58 -0.68 -15.65
CA THR A 484 -5.66 0.19 -15.16
C THR A 484 -5.84 -0.04 -13.66
N ARG A 485 -5.72 1.04 -12.88
CA ARG A 485 -6.00 1.01 -11.44
C ARG A 485 -7.47 0.66 -11.20
N SER A 486 -7.74 -0.15 -10.21
CA SER A 486 -9.10 -0.45 -9.75
C SER A 486 -9.44 0.41 -8.55
N GLY A 487 -10.63 1.02 -8.55
CA GLY A 487 -11.18 1.72 -7.39
C GLY A 487 -11.67 0.81 -6.25
N VAL A 488 -11.27 -0.46 -6.23
CA VAL A 488 -11.55 -1.34 -5.09
C VAL A 488 -10.56 -1.01 -4.00
N GLU A 489 -10.97 -0.17 -3.07
CA GLU A 489 -10.23 0.02 -1.82
C GLU A 489 -10.24 -1.30 -1.03
N SER A 490 -9.08 -1.61 -0.42
CA SER A 490 -9.01 -2.66 0.58
C SER A 490 -9.77 -2.17 1.82
N THR A 491 -11.04 -2.54 1.96
CA THR A 491 -11.74 -2.47 3.23
C THR A 491 -11.11 -3.49 4.18
N LEU A 492 -9.88 -3.27 4.56
CA LEU A 492 -9.26 -3.98 5.67
C LEU A 492 -9.73 -3.30 6.95
N SER A 493 -10.83 -3.81 7.51
CA SER A 493 -11.07 -3.68 8.94
C SER A 493 -9.84 -4.29 9.65
N VAL A 494 -9.14 -3.46 10.39
CA VAL A 494 -8.24 -3.96 11.45
C VAL A 494 -9.13 -4.77 12.39
N SER A 495 -9.15 -6.07 12.21
CA SER A 495 -9.71 -6.99 13.21
C SER A 495 -8.65 -7.09 14.31
N ASP A 496 -9.09 -6.77 15.53
CA ASP A 496 -8.41 -6.87 16.81
C ASP A 496 -7.62 -8.18 17.02
#